data_247b20c7716c2108ddaa0a290556f015
#
_entry.id   247b20c7716c2108ddaa0a290556f015
#
_cell.length_a   1.000
_cell.length_b   1.000
_cell.length_c   1.000
_cell.angle_alpha   90.00
_cell.angle_beta   90.00
_cell.angle_gamma   90.00
#
_symmetry.space_group_name_H-M   'P 1'
#
loop_
_entity.id
_entity.type
_entity.pdbx_description
1 polymer ?
#
loop_
_entity_poly.entity_id
_entity_poly.type
_entity_poly.pdbx_seq_one_letter_code
_entity_poly.pdbx_strand_id
1 'polypeptide(L)'
;LILAPLAAAQETFARLQQRFGMQWEQLQRAESPTREQRATLMEQQERELAAFLEQARGDDRWNGRLMLADIRIGRGNRKGALEALAAVDRSEASGMLLLTAAEMAQRLQDKPLRAALVEAAMAQKAPLEERMAMARVLMTLLREVPLGERIFAEALAAAKDDAARAEVRWHQCDAIREREDLEENSYYVALEKLAAELPDTYWGGIARDRLKASKFGVGSPSVPFTATAMDGSAIGLAALAGKPAVLCFLAVLDPNTPELLSLVETVRKEHQDLQVVFVSVDSDAALVAARVKELGIRHPVVCDGRGWMADLALRHHVETAPTLLVLDRGGRIAALNLHGGGRDGQSELREAVGRAGRSP
;
A
#
# COMPACT_ATOMS: atom_id res chain seq x y z
N LEU A 1 -42.41 4.07 32.03
CA LEU A 1 -41.03 4.09 31.49
C LEU A 1 -41.11 3.70 30.01
N ILE A 2 -41.17 4.70 29.13
CA ILE A 2 -41.10 4.52 27.68
C ILE A 2 -39.62 4.35 27.35
N LEU A 3 -39.21 3.12 27.03
CA LEU A 3 -37.90 2.84 26.44
C LEU A 3 -37.89 3.51 25.06
N ALA A 4 -37.14 4.62 24.94
CA ALA A 4 -36.82 5.17 23.65
C ALA A 4 -36.06 4.09 22.83
N PRO A 5 -36.43 3.89 21.55
CA PRO A 5 -35.68 2.96 20.72
C PRO A 5 -34.22 3.43 20.65
N LEU A 6 -33.29 2.53 21.01
CA LEU A 6 -31.87 2.77 20.68
C LEU A 6 -31.81 3.11 19.18
N ALA A 7 -31.47 4.38 18.87
CA ALA A 7 -31.21 4.75 17.51
C ALA A 7 -30.16 3.80 16.96
N ALA A 8 -30.51 3.03 15.95
CA ALA A 8 -29.56 2.17 15.26
C ALA A 8 -28.40 3.04 14.82
N ALA A 9 -27.18 2.69 15.23
CA ALA A 9 -26.01 3.48 14.89
C ALA A 9 -25.99 3.62 13.36
N GLN A 10 -25.92 4.87 12.88
CA GLN A 10 -25.92 5.15 11.46
C GLN A 10 -24.75 4.41 10.80
N GLU A 11 -25.03 3.67 9.74
CA GLU A 11 -23.99 2.94 9.01
C GLU A 11 -22.96 3.94 8.46
N THR A 12 -21.66 3.70 8.69
CA THR A 12 -20.58 4.51 8.12
C THR A 12 -20.23 4.00 6.72
N PHE A 13 -19.62 4.86 5.88
CA PHE A 13 -19.16 4.45 4.56
C PHE A 13 -18.18 3.27 4.63
N ALA A 14 -17.28 3.24 5.59
CA ALA A 14 -16.32 2.14 5.77
C ALA A 14 -17.02 0.78 6.02
N ARG A 15 -18.07 0.75 6.83
CA ARG A 15 -18.86 -0.47 7.05
C ARG A 15 -19.61 -0.90 5.80
N LEU A 16 -20.20 0.05 5.08
CA LEU A 16 -20.87 -0.23 3.80
C LEU A 16 -19.88 -0.83 2.80
N GLN A 17 -18.71 -0.23 2.66
CA GLN A 17 -17.64 -0.69 1.77
C GLN A 17 -17.18 -2.11 2.13
N GLN A 18 -16.95 -2.38 3.41
CA GLN A 18 -16.58 -3.72 3.88
C GLN A 18 -17.66 -4.75 3.53
N ARG A 19 -18.93 -4.41 3.75
CA ARG A 19 -20.07 -5.29 3.41
C ARG A 19 -20.14 -5.57 1.92
N PHE A 20 -19.92 -4.55 1.07
CA PHE A 20 -19.87 -4.73 -0.38
C PHE A 20 -18.70 -5.60 -0.81
N GLY A 21 -17.52 -5.43 -0.18
CA GLY A 21 -16.36 -6.31 -0.39
C GLY A 21 -16.68 -7.77 -0.10
N MET A 22 -17.29 -8.06 1.06
CA MET A 22 -17.70 -9.42 1.42
C MET A 22 -18.72 -10.04 0.42
N GLN A 23 -19.65 -9.24 -0.11
CA GLN A 23 -20.58 -9.71 -1.15
C GLN A 23 -19.84 -10.11 -2.45
N TRP A 24 -18.84 -9.35 -2.86
CA TRP A 24 -17.99 -9.69 -4.01
C TRP A 24 -17.17 -10.95 -3.76
N GLU A 25 -16.56 -11.10 -2.59
CA GLU A 25 -15.82 -12.31 -2.23
C GLU A 25 -16.72 -13.55 -2.25
N GLN A 26 -17.93 -13.46 -1.70
CA GLN A 26 -18.90 -14.55 -1.74
C GLN A 26 -19.27 -14.93 -3.19
N LEU A 27 -19.46 -13.93 -4.04
CA LEU A 27 -19.73 -14.16 -5.47
C LEU A 27 -18.56 -14.82 -6.18
N GLN A 28 -17.30 -14.42 -5.87
CA GLN A 28 -16.09 -14.99 -6.47
C GLN A 28 -15.80 -16.42 -6.01
N ARG A 29 -16.20 -16.80 -4.78
CA ARG A 29 -16.07 -18.18 -4.28
C ARG A 29 -17.01 -19.16 -5.00
N ALA A 30 -18.08 -18.68 -5.61
CA ALA A 30 -18.88 -19.46 -6.55
C ALA A 30 -18.09 -19.63 -7.86
N GLU A 31 -17.98 -20.87 -8.37
CA GLU A 31 -17.24 -21.16 -9.58
C GLU A 31 -17.65 -20.22 -10.74
N SER A 32 -16.73 -19.32 -11.15
CA SER A 32 -16.86 -18.42 -12.31
C SER A 32 -18.19 -17.64 -12.38
N PRO A 33 -18.36 -16.57 -11.59
CA PRO A 33 -19.64 -15.83 -11.58
C PRO A 33 -19.99 -15.30 -12.98
N THR A 34 -21.22 -15.51 -13.40
CA THR A 34 -21.74 -15.09 -14.69
C THR A 34 -21.82 -13.55 -14.78
N ARG A 35 -21.89 -13.03 -16.01
CA ARG A 35 -22.12 -11.59 -16.24
C ARG A 35 -23.44 -11.11 -15.58
N GLU A 36 -24.48 -11.95 -15.60
CA GLU A 36 -25.78 -11.64 -15.03
C GLU A 36 -25.71 -11.56 -13.51
N GLN A 37 -25.04 -12.50 -12.83
CA GLN A 37 -24.84 -12.48 -11.38
C GLN A 37 -24.08 -11.23 -10.93
N ARG A 38 -23.04 -10.84 -11.67
CA ARG A 38 -22.30 -9.58 -11.39
C ARG A 38 -23.19 -8.35 -11.58
N ALA A 39 -24.01 -8.32 -12.63
CA ALA A 39 -24.93 -7.21 -12.89
C ALA A 39 -25.97 -7.08 -11.79
N THR A 40 -26.55 -8.21 -11.33
CA THR A 40 -27.53 -8.25 -10.23
C THR A 40 -26.93 -7.74 -8.92
N LEU A 41 -25.71 -8.16 -8.58
CA LEU A 41 -25.02 -7.66 -7.39
C LEU A 41 -24.77 -6.14 -7.47
N MET A 42 -24.28 -5.63 -8.61
CA MET A 42 -24.08 -4.19 -8.80
C MET A 42 -25.40 -3.41 -8.68
N GLU A 43 -26.53 -3.94 -9.17
CA GLU A 43 -27.83 -3.31 -8.99
C GLU A 43 -28.28 -3.26 -7.54
N GLN A 44 -28.07 -4.33 -6.81
CA GLN A 44 -28.35 -4.37 -5.40
C GLN A 44 -27.50 -3.33 -4.64
N GLN A 45 -26.18 -3.31 -4.89
CA GLN A 45 -25.26 -2.37 -4.27
C GLN A 45 -25.61 -0.91 -4.62
N GLU A 46 -26.02 -0.62 -5.88
CA GLU A 46 -26.46 0.72 -6.26
C GLU A 46 -27.69 1.17 -5.47
N ARG A 47 -28.69 0.30 -5.26
CA ARG A 47 -29.88 0.61 -4.45
C ARG A 47 -29.54 0.85 -2.98
N GLU A 48 -28.71 -0.01 -2.38
CA GLU A 48 -28.27 0.12 -0.99
C GLU A 48 -27.48 1.41 -0.79
N LEU A 49 -26.60 1.75 -1.73
CA LEU A 49 -25.81 2.96 -1.69
C LEU A 49 -26.66 4.22 -1.87
N ALA A 50 -27.69 4.19 -2.70
CA ALA A 50 -28.65 5.29 -2.85
C ALA A 50 -29.35 5.58 -1.53
N ALA A 51 -29.83 4.54 -0.83
CA ALA A 51 -30.45 4.69 0.49
C ALA A 51 -29.46 5.23 1.54
N PHE A 52 -28.20 4.77 1.53
CA PHE A 52 -27.14 5.30 2.39
C PHE A 52 -26.92 6.81 2.18
N LEU A 53 -26.89 7.25 0.92
CA LEU A 53 -26.62 8.64 0.55
C LEU A 53 -27.70 9.64 1.00
N GLU A 54 -28.92 9.19 1.28
CA GLU A 54 -29.97 10.02 1.84
C GLU A 54 -29.63 10.53 3.26
N GLN A 55 -28.88 9.72 4.01
CA GLN A 55 -28.54 9.99 5.40
C GLN A 55 -27.07 10.41 5.59
N ALA A 56 -26.17 10.05 4.67
CA ALA A 56 -24.74 10.31 4.74
C ALA A 56 -24.43 11.82 4.76
N ARG A 57 -23.38 12.20 5.49
CA ARG A 57 -22.88 13.59 5.62
C ARG A 57 -21.36 13.60 5.48
N GLY A 58 -20.81 14.79 5.17
CA GLY A 58 -19.37 14.99 5.07
C GLY A 58 -18.70 13.99 4.13
N ASP A 59 -17.52 13.51 4.51
CA ASP A 59 -16.71 12.60 3.70
C ASP A 59 -17.40 11.27 3.38
N ASP A 60 -18.24 10.74 4.27
CA ASP A 60 -19.04 9.53 4.01
C ASP A 60 -19.97 9.74 2.81
N ARG A 61 -20.57 10.94 2.69
CA ARG A 61 -21.43 11.29 1.55
C ARG A 61 -20.62 11.38 0.25
N TRP A 62 -19.45 12.01 0.30
CA TRP A 62 -18.64 12.20 -0.91
C TRP A 62 -18.01 10.88 -1.37
N ASN A 63 -17.47 10.08 -0.46
CA ASN A 63 -17.02 8.73 -0.75
C ASN A 63 -18.13 7.84 -1.33
N GLY A 64 -19.33 7.93 -0.77
CA GLY A 64 -20.50 7.25 -1.31
C GLY A 64 -20.85 7.69 -2.74
N ARG A 65 -20.72 8.99 -3.05
CA ARG A 65 -20.91 9.49 -4.43
C ARG A 65 -19.89 8.93 -5.41
N LEU A 66 -18.61 8.84 -5.01
CA LEU A 66 -17.56 8.23 -5.83
C LEU A 66 -17.82 6.75 -6.06
N MET A 67 -18.18 6.00 -5.02
CA MET A 67 -18.55 4.59 -5.16
C MET A 67 -19.77 4.39 -6.06
N LEU A 68 -20.77 5.27 -5.98
CA LEU A 68 -21.94 5.25 -6.89
C LEU A 68 -21.52 5.46 -8.34
N ALA A 69 -20.61 6.41 -8.58
CA ALA A 69 -20.07 6.64 -9.91
C ALA A 69 -19.33 5.40 -10.43
N ASP A 70 -18.50 4.75 -9.59
CA ASP A 70 -17.75 3.55 -9.99
C ASP A 70 -18.68 2.37 -10.33
N ILE A 71 -19.68 2.08 -9.51
CA ILE A 71 -20.70 1.06 -9.80
C ILE A 71 -21.38 1.35 -11.13
N ARG A 72 -21.75 2.61 -11.39
CA ARG A 72 -22.40 3.02 -12.63
C ARG A 72 -21.48 2.92 -13.83
N ILE A 73 -20.18 3.20 -13.68
CA ILE A 73 -19.14 2.95 -14.70
C ILE A 73 -19.09 1.46 -15.03
N GLY A 74 -19.00 0.60 -14.01
CA GLY A 74 -18.96 -0.85 -14.18
C GLY A 74 -20.19 -1.42 -14.89
N ARG A 75 -21.35 -0.78 -14.74
CA ARG A 75 -22.61 -1.11 -15.43
C ARG A 75 -22.76 -0.48 -16.82
N GLY A 76 -21.81 0.35 -17.26
CA GLY A 76 -21.89 1.10 -18.53
C GLY A 76 -22.86 2.29 -18.49
N ASN A 77 -23.35 2.69 -17.32
CA ASN A 77 -24.23 3.85 -17.17
C ASN A 77 -23.40 5.13 -17.05
N ARG A 78 -22.81 5.56 -18.18
CA ARG A 78 -21.97 6.77 -18.23
C ARG A 78 -22.69 8.03 -17.74
N LYS A 79 -23.96 8.21 -18.14
CA LYS A 79 -24.73 9.40 -17.74
C LYS A 79 -24.93 9.46 -16.23
N GLY A 80 -25.42 8.36 -15.64
CA GLY A 80 -25.60 8.29 -14.18
C GLY A 80 -24.30 8.43 -13.39
N ALA A 81 -23.17 7.92 -13.92
CA ALA A 81 -21.86 8.11 -13.30
C ALA A 81 -21.46 9.60 -13.27
N LEU A 82 -21.60 10.31 -14.38
CA LEU A 82 -21.32 11.76 -14.44
C LEU A 82 -22.24 12.58 -13.53
N GLU A 83 -23.51 12.22 -13.42
CA GLU A 83 -24.44 12.84 -12.48
C GLU A 83 -23.98 12.65 -11.02
N ALA A 84 -23.49 11.44 -10.66
CA ALA A 84 -22.97 11.19 -9.32
C ALA A 84 -21.71 12.02 -9.01
N LEU A 85 -20.78 12.13 -9.98
CA LEU A 85 -19.56 12.93 -9.85
C LEU A 85 -19.87 14.44 -9.78
N ALA A 86 -20.78 14.91 -10.60
CA ALA A 86 -21.20 16.33 -10.61
C ALA A 86 -21.91 16.76 -9.31
N ALA A 87 -22.48 15.80 -8.57
CA ALA A 87 -23.14 16.01 -7.28
C ALA A 87 -22.16 16.04 -6.08
N VAL A 88 -20.86 15.87 -6.28
CA VAL A 88 -19.83 16.09 -5.26
C VAL A 88 -19.71 17.58 -5.02
N ASP A 89 -19.88 17.99 -3.75
CA ASP A 89 -19.75 19.41 -3.40
C ASP A 89 -18.28 19.81 -3.38
N ARG A 90 -17.93 20.71 -4.29
CA ARG A 90 -16.55 21.15 -4.51
C ARG A 90 -16.00 22.04 -3.39
N SER A 91 -16.87 22.59 -2.54
CA SER A 91 -16.47 23.42 -1.41
C SER A 91 -16.29 22.63 -0.11
N GLU A 92 -16.94 21.48 0.02
CA GLU A 92 -16.91 20.64 1.22
C GLU A 92 -16.00 19.41 1.08
N ALA A 93 -15.87 18.86 -0.13
CA ALA A 93 -15.05 17.67 -0.36
C ALA A 93 -13.55 18.00 -0.26
N SER A 94 -12.76 17.06 0.30
CA SER A 94 -11.30 17.24 0.37
C SER A 94 -10.65 17.26 -1.03
N GLY A 95 -9.44 17.83 -1.10
CA GLY A 95 -8.68 17.89 -2.35
C GLY A 95 -8.48 16.51 -2.98
N MET A 96 -8.19 15.50 -2.17
CA MET A 96 -8.02 14.11 -2.65
C MET A 96 -9.30 13.52 -3.21
N LEU A 97 -10.46 13.74 -2.55
CA LEU A 97 -11.76 13.28 -3.07
C LEU A 97 -12.08 13.92 -4.43
N LEU A 98 -11.79 15.22 -4.58
CA LEU A 98 -11.99 15.93 -5.84
C LEU A 98 -11.06 15.42 -6.95
N LEU A 99 -9.81 15.09 -6.66
CA LEU A 99 -8.89 14.49 -7.63
C LEU A 99 -9.30 13.07 -8.03
N THR A 100 -9.82 12.27 -7.09
CA THR A 100 -10.40 10.96 -7.39
C THR A 100 -11.61 11.09 -8.32
N ALA A 101 -12.49 12.07 -8.06
CA ALA A 101 -13.60 12.37 -8.95
C ALA A 101 -13.13 12.84 -10.35
N ALA A 102 -12.03 13.62 -10.41
CA ALA A 102 -11.44 14.08 -11.65
C ALA A 102 -10.84 12.93 -12.47
N GLU A 103 -10.21 11.94 -11.84
CA GLU A 103 -9.73 10.72 -12.49
C GLU A 103 -10.88 9.93 -13.10
N MET A 104 -11.97 9.74 -12.36
CA MET A 104 -13.17 9.09 -12.89
C MET A 104 -13.79 9.87 -14.07
N ALA A 105 -13.85 11.20 -13.99
CA ALA A 105 -14.30 12.04 -15.10
C ALA A 105 -13.39 11.94 -16.33
N GLN A 106 -12.08 11.78 -16.14
CA GLN A 106 -11.11 11.50 -17.20
C GLN A 106 -11.38 10.15 -17.87
N ARG A 107 -11.61 9.08 -17.12
CA ARG A 107 -12.01 7.76 -17.65
C ARG A 107 -13.29 7.82 -18.45
N LEU A 108 -14.21 8.66 -18.03
CA LEU A 108 -15.48 8.96 -18.74
C LEU A 108 -15.31 9.97 -19.89
N GLN A 109 -14.10 10.46 -20.14
CA GLN A 109 -13.80 11.44 -21.19
C GLN A 109 -14.61 12.75 -21.06
N ASP A 110 -14.94 13.17 -19.84
CA ASP A 110 -15.60 14.45 -19.57
C ASP A 110 -14.58 15.51 -19.17
N LYS A 111 -13.97 16.15 -20.17
CA LYS A 111 -12.94 17.18 -19.96
C LYS A 111 -13.41 18.40 -19.13
N PRO A 112 -14.62 18.95 -19.35
CA PRO A 112 -15.11 20.08 -18.56
C PRO A 112 -15.25 19.74 -17.07
N LEU A 113 -15.87 18.60 -16.75
CA LEU A 113 -16.05 18.18 -15.35
C LEU A 113 -14.69 17.91 -14.69
N ARG A 114 -13.79 17.19 -15.40
CA ARG A 114 -12.41 16.94 -14.92
C ARG A 114 -11.70 18.26 -14.57
N ALA A 115 -11.70 19.23 -15.49
CA ALA A 115 -11.02 20.51 -15.27
C ALA A 115 -11.58 21.25 -14.05
N ALA A 116 -12.90 21.31 -13.92
CA ALA A 116 -13.55 21.96 -12.78
C ALA A 116 -13.27 21.28 -11.43
N LEU A 117 -13.12 19.94 -11.41
CA LEU A 117 -12.77 19.19 -10.21
C LEU A 117 -11.29 19.38 -9.82
N VAL A 118 -10.38 19.40 -10.78
CA VAL A 118 -8.96 19.72 -10.54
C VAL A 118 -8.81 21.15 -10.02
N GLU A 119 -9.46 22.13 -10.62
CA GLU A 119 -9.44 23.51 -10.15
C GLU A 119 -9.94 23.64 -8.71
N ALA A 120 -11.06 22.99 -8.38
CA ALA A 120 -11.62 22.97 -7.05
C ALA A 120 -10.66 22.30 -6.04
N ALA A 121 -10.03 21.18 -6.42
CA ALA A 121 -9.04 20.49 -5.57
C ALA A 121 -7.85 21.42 -5.25
N MET A 122 -7.35 22.14 -6.27
CA MET A 122 -6.22 23.06 -6.09
C MET A 122 -6.55 24.27 -5.22
N ALA A 123 -7.83 24.64 -5.10
CA ALA A 123 -8.29 25.72 -4.23
C ALA A 123 -8.42 25.30 -2.74
N GLN A 124 -8.43 23.99 -2.46
CA GLN A 124 -8.56 23.48 -1.09
C GLN A 124 -7.32 23.78 -0.24
N LYS A 125 -7.55 24.13 1.02
CA LYS A 125 -6.49 24.21 2.04
C LYS A 125 -6.31 22.82 2.64
N ALA A 126 -5.26 22.14 2.24
CA ALA A 126 -4.94 20.80 2.73
C ALA A 126 -3.63 20.80 3.54
N PRO A 127 -3.48 19.90 4.53
CA PRO A 127 -2.20 19.64 5.20
C PRO A 127 -1.10 19.26 4.20
N LEU A 128 0.17 19.45 4.58
CA LEU A 128 1.31 19.19 3.70
C LEU A 128 1.30 17.77 3.15
N GLU A 129 1.04 16.76 4.00
CA GLU A 129 0.96 15.37 3.62
C GLU A 129 -0.10 15.11 2.52
N GLU A 130 -1.32 15.63 2.70
CA GLU A 130 -2.38 15.54 1.70
C GLU A 130 -1.98 16.24 0.40
N ARG A 131 -1.35 17.43 0.49
CA ARG A 131 -0.87 18.15 -0.70
C ARG A 131 0.18 17.35 -1.48
N MET A 132 1.09 16.65 -0.80
CA MET A 132 2.06 15.77 -1.46
C MET A 132 1.36 14.58 -2.15
N ALA A 133 0.36 13.98 -1.51
CA ALA A 133 -0.46 12.94 -2.13
C ALA A 133 -1.22 13.47 -3.35
N MET A 134 -1.80 14.67 -3.27
CA MET A 134 -2.43 15.34 -4.41
C MET A 134 -1.45 15.59 -5.55
N ALA A 135 -0.23 16.05 -5.26
CA ALA A 135 0.81 16.25 -6.26
C ALA A 135 1.13 14.97 -7.02
N ARG A 136 1.25 13.84 -6.30
CA ARG A 136 1.46 12.53 -6.90
C ARG A 136 0.31 12.16 -7.84
N VAL A 137 -0.94 12.22 -7.40
CA VAL A 137 -2.12 11.91 -8.23
C VAL A 137 -2.19 12.80 -9.48
N LEU A 138 -1.90 14.10 -9.35
CA LEU A 138 -1.85 15.03 -10.47
C LEU A 138 -0.81 14.60 -11.51
N MET A 139 0.39 14.20 -11.06
CA MET A 139 1.49 13.85 -11.97
C MET A 139 1.31 12.47 -12.62
N THR A 140 0.75 11.50 -11.90
CA THR A 140 0.69 10.09 -12.33
C THR A 140 -0.63 9.77 -13.03
N LEU A 141 -1.75 9.94 -12.37
CA LEU A 141 -3.07 9.53 -12.87
C LEU A 141 -3.70 10.58 -13.79
N LEU A 142 -3.62 11.85 -13.41
CA LEU A 142 -4.23 12.94 -14.16
C LEU A 142 -3.31 13.53 -15.23
N ARG A 143 -2.01 13.23 -15.19
CA ARG A 143 -0.99 13.75 -16.12
C ARG A 143 -0.90 15.29 -16.15
N GLU A 144 -1.24 15.92 -15.01
CA GLU A 144 -1.11 17.36 -14.77
C GLU A 144 0.24 17.66 -14.11
N VAL A 145 1.33 17.24 -14.77
CA VAL A 145 2.70 17.32 -14.23
C VAL A 145 3.06 18.72 -13.72
N PRO A 146 2.80 19.81 -14.46
CA PRO A 146 3.15 21.17 -13.98
C PRO A 146 2.46 21.55 -12.67
N LEU A 147 1.22 21.07 -12.43
CA LEU A 147 0.50 21.33 -11.19
C LEU A 147 1.11 20.58 -10.02
N GLY A 148 1.45 19.31 -10.20
CA GLY A 148 2.13 18.51 -9.18
C GLY A 148 3.51 19.07 -8.83
N GLU A 149 4.32 19.42 -9.84
CA GLU A 149 5.64 20.04 -9.64
C GLU A 149 5.53 21.36 -8.85
N ARG A 150 4.51 22.17 -9.12
CA ARG A 150 4.27 23.41 -8.36
C ARG A 150 4.01 23.12 -6.89
N ILE A 151 3.18 22.12 -6.56
CA ILE A 151 2.93 21.72 -5.17
C ILE A 151 4.22 21.29 -4.47
N PHE A 152 5.03 20.48 -5.11
CA PHE A 152 6.34 20.05 -4.56
C PHE A 152 7.29 21.23 -4.38
N ALA A 153 7.34 22.18 -5.32
CA ALA A 153 8.17 23.39 -5.21
C ALA A 153 7.74 24.27 -4.02
N GLU A 154 6.43 24.47 -3.85
CA GLU A 154 5.88 25.20 -2.70
C GLU A 154 6.18 24.48 -1.38
N ALA A 155 6.05 23.15 -1.34
CA ALA A 155 6.36 22.35 -0.17
C ALA A 155 7.87 22.44 0.20
N LEU A 156 8.76 22.38 -0.79
CA LEU A 156 10.21 22.56 -0.59
C LEU A 156 10.55 23.96 -0.07
N ALA A 157 9.90 24.99 -0.60
CA ALA A 157 10.10 26.37 -0.16
C ALA A 157 9.62 26.59 1.29
N ALA A 158 8.59 25.86 1.72
CA ALA A 158 8.03 25.94 3.06
C ALA A 158 8.76 25.03 4.08
N ALA A 159 9.62 24.11 3.63
CA ALA A 159 10.35 23.18 4.49
C ALA A 159 11.32 23.93 5.41
N LYS A 160 11.22 23.69 6.72
CA LYS A 160 11.95 24.44 7.75
C LYS A 160 13.38 23.89 7.99
N ASP A 161 13.62 22.64 7.66
CA ASP A 161 14.87 21.93 7.90
C ASP A 161 15.15 20.86 6.84
N ASP A 162 16.30 20.21 6.93
CA ASP A 162 16.70 19.18 6.02
C ASP A 162 15.84 17.93 6.09
N ALA A 163 15.29 17.59 7.25
CA ALA A 163 14.40 16.44 7.41
C ALA A 163 13.10 16.65 6.61
N ALA A 164 12.47 17.83 6.76
CA ALA A 164 11.27 18.19 6.00
C ALA A 164 11.56 18.27 4.48
N ARG A 165 12.72 18.80 4.08
CA ARG A 165 13.13 18.82 2.66
C ARG A 165 13.30 17.41 2.10
N ALA A 166 13.92 16.53 2.87
CA ALA A 166 14.15 15.16 2.45
C ALA A 166 12.84 14.38 2.29
N GLU A 167 11.87 14.61 3.15
CA GLU A 167 10.52 14.02 3.05
C GLU A 167 9.82 14.44 1.75
N VAL A 168 9.80 15.73 1.44
CA VAL A 168 9.22 16.23 0.19
C VAL A 168 9.94 15.63 -1.03
N ARG A 169 11.28 15.57 -1.01
CA ARG A 169 12.08 14.95 -2.08
C ARG A 169 11.78 13.47 -2.25
N TRP A 170 11.57 12.75 -1.14
CA TRP A 170 11.16 11.36 -1.19
C TRP A 170 9.83 11.18 -1.92
N HIS A 171 8.81 11.98 -1.58
CA HIS A 171 7.52 11.94 -2.28
C HIS A 171 7.63 12.33 -3.77
N GLN A 172 8.58 13.20 -4.12
CA GLN A 172 8.89 13.45 -5.53
C GLN A 172 9.48 12.22 -6.23
N CYS A 173 10.39 11.49 -5.56
CA CYS A 173 10.93 10.24 -6.10
C CYS A 173 9.82 9.21 -6.34
N ASP A 174 8.87 9.05 -5.41
CA ASP A 174 7.74 8.15 -5.58
C ASP A 174 6.84 8.57 -6.75
N ALA A 175 6.56 9.86 -6.92
CA ALA A 175 5.82 10.37 -8.07
C ALA A 175 6.54 10.10 -9.41
N ILE A 176 7.88 10.23 -9.44
CA ILE A 176 8.70 9.91 -10.62
C ILE A 176 8.62 8.41 -10.92
N ARG A 177 8.71 7.54 -9.91
CA ARG A 177 8.65 6.09 -10.06
C ARG A 177 7.36 5.60 -10.70
N GLU A 178 6.23 6.21 -10.34
CA GLU A 178 4.91 5.82 -10.83
C GLU A 178 4.57 6.38 -12.23
N ARG A 179 5.45 7.20 -12.82
CA ARG A 179 5.23 7.79 -14.14
C ARG A 179 5.72 6.88 -15.25
N GLU A 180 4.80 6.44 -16.10
CA GLU A 180 5.06 5.58 -17.26
C GLU A 180 5.73 6.33 -18.44
N ASP A 181 5.69 7.66 -18.44
CA ASP A 181 6.22 8.50 -19.52
C ASP A 181 7.70 8.89 -19.33
N LEU A 182 8.33 8.43 -18.26
CA LEU A 182 9.73 8.67 -17.97
C LEU A 182 10.58 7.43 -18.25
N GLU A 183 11.89 7.66 -18.48
CA GLU A 183 12.85 6.57 -18.58
C GLU A 183 12.97 5.82 -17.25
N GLU A 184 13.15 4.50 -17.29
CA GLU A 184 13.27 3.62 -16.13
C GLU A 184 14.34 4.11 -15.13
N ASN A 185 15.41 4.74 -15.62
CA ASN A 185 16.47 5.26 -14.80
C ASN A 185 16.13 6.57 -14.05
N SER A 186 15.06 7.27 -14.42
CA SER A 186 14.69 8.57 -13.84
C SER A 186 14.48 8.52 -12.33
N TYR A 187 13.90 7.44 -11.84
CA TYR A 187 13.70 7.19 -10.41
C TYR A 187 15.04 7.06 -9.66
N TYR A 188 15.97 6.30 -10.20
CA TYR A 188 17.28 6.10 -9.57
C TYR A 188 18.12 7.38 -9.56
N VAL A 189 18.05 8.19 -10.61
CA VAL A 189 18.66 9.53 -10.66
C VAL A 189 18.08 10.44 -9.57
N ALA A 190 16.76 10.40 -9.33
CA ALA A 190 16.13 11.16 -8.27
C ALA A 190 16.57 10.69 -6.88
N LEU A 191 16.70 9.37 -6.67
CA LEU A 191 17.23 8.81 -5.41
C LEU A 191 18.69 9.18 -5.17
N GLU A 192 19.55 9.14 -6.22
CA GLU A 192 20.96 9.56 -6.13
C GLU A 192 21.07 11.02 -5.69
N LYS A 193 20.22 11.88 -6.25
CA LYS A 193 20.17 13.30 -5.88
C LYS A 193 19.77 13.48 -4.42
N LEU A 194 18.68 12.80 -3.96
CA LEU A 194 18.24 12.86 -2.57
C LEU A 194 19.33 12.37 -1.60
N ALA A 195 19.96 11.23 -1.92
CA ALA A 195 21.03 10.64 -1.09
C ALA A 195 22.28 11.52 -1.00
N ALA A 196 22.59 12.28 -2.08
CA ALA A 196 23.75 13.17 -2.14
C ALA A 196 23.50 14.53 -1.46
N GLU A 197 22.30 15.11 -1.67
CA GLU A 197 21.96 16.44 -1.13
C GLU A 197 21.64 16.42 0.36
N LEU A 198 21.02 15.32 0.86
CA LEU A 198 20.49 15.21 2.23
C LEU A 198 20.91 13.89 2.90
N PRO A 199 22.23 13.56 2.93
CA PRO A 199 22.74 12.24 3.32
C PRO A 199 22.47 11.87 4.78
N ASP A 200 22.39 12.85 5.67
CA ASP A 200 22.28 12.66 7.11
C ASP A 200 20.79 12.62 7.58
N THR A 201 19.86 12.71 6.65
CA THR A 201 18.43 12.60 6.93
C THR A 201 17.95 11.15 6.84
N TYR A 202 16.79 10.86 7.46
CA TYR A 202 16.15 9.55 7.35
C TYR A 202 15.92 9.16 5.88
N TRP A 203 15.30 10.04 5.09
CA TRP A 203 14.98 9.76 3.68
C TRP A 203 16.19 9.69 2.77
N GLY A 204 17.24 10.48 3.05
CA GLY A 204 18.54 10.34 2.36
C GLY A 204 19.19 8.99 2.63
N GLY A 205 19.08 8.49 3.88
CA GLY A 205 19.51 7.13 4.26
C GLY A 205 18.72 6.05 3.52
N ILE A 206 17.37 6.16 3.47
CA ILE A 206 16.51 5.25 2.72
C ILE A 206 16.85 5.25 1.23
N ALA A 207 17.03 6.42 0.62
CA ALA A 207 17.40 6.54 -0.80
C ALA A 207 18.72 5.81 -1.10
N ARG A 208 19.73 5.99 -0.26
CA ARG A 208 21.01 5.30 -0.36
C ARG A 208 20.88 3.78 -0.23
N ASP A 209 20.07 3.30 0.71
CA ASP A 209 19.86 1.87 0.90
C ASP A 209 19.07 1.27 -0.28
N ARG A 210 18.07 1.95 -0.83
CA ARG A 210 17.37 1.53 -2.05
C ARG A 210 18.28 1.47 -3.28
N LEU A 211 19.18 2.43 -3.45
CA LEU A 211 20.20 2.41 -4.51
C LEU A 211 21.17 1.23 -4.38
N LYS A 212 21.46 0.78 -3.16
CA LYS A 212 22.21 -0.46 -2.93
C LYS A 212 21.35 -1.68 -3.24
N ALA A 213 20.12 -1.72 -2.72
CA ALA A 213 19.20 -2.84 -2.88
C ALA A 213 18.82 -3.09 -4.35
N SER A 214 18.73 -2.04 -5.18
CA SER A 214 18.50 -2.18 -6.63
C SER A 214 19.62 -2.94 -7.35
N LYS A 215 20.79 -3.04 -6.74
CA LYS A 215 21.95 -3.78 -7.24
C LYS A 215 22.14 -5.13 -6.55
N PHE A 216 21.18 -5.55 -5.72
CA PHE A 216 21.27 -6.84 -5.03
C PHE A 216 21.19 -7.99 -6.02
N GLY A 217 22.07 -8.95 -5.78
CA GLY A 217 22.05 -10.27 -6.38
C GLY A 217 22.42 -11.31 -5.35
N VAL A 218 22.28 -12.56 -5.70
CA VAL A 218 22.76 -13.68 -4.87
C VAL A 218 24.26 -13.51 -4.60
N GLY A 219 24.64 -13.59 -3.32
CA GLY A 219 26.00 -13.36 -2.83
C GLY A 219 26.28 -11.91 -2.36
N SER A 220 25.40 -10.94 -2.64
CA SER A 220 25.54 -9.57 -2.12
C SER A 220 25.31 -9.51 -0.62
N PRO A 221 26.01 -8.64 0.15
CA PRO A 221 25.64 -8.36 1.53
C PRO A 221 24.23 -7.76 1.63
N SER A 222 23.44 -8.19 2.60
CA SER A 222 22.16 -7.54 2.91
C SER A 222 22.38 -6.15 3.50
N VAL A 223 21.35 -5.29 3.44
CA VAL A 223 21.37 -3.99 4.12
C VAL A 223 21.41 -4.22 5.63
N PRO A 224 22.33 -3.59 6.38
CA PRO A 224 22.29 -3.61 7.83
C PRO A 224 20.98 -3.00 8.34
N PHE A 225 20.33 -3.68 9.28
CA PHE A 225 19.11 -3.19 9.91
C PHE A 225 19.04 -3.57 11.38
N THR A 226 18.25 -2.80 12.12
CA THR A 226 17.77 -3.12 13.47
C THR A 226 16.29 -2.75 13.53
N ALA A 227 15.50 -3.58 14.20
CA ALA A 227 14.07 -3.36 14.38
C ALA A 227 13.61 -3.93 15.71
N THR A 228 12.45 -3.53 16.19
CA THR A 228 11.78 -4.13 17.34
C THR A 228 10.59 -4.92 16.85
N ALA A 229 10.53 -6.20 17.19
CA ALA A 229 9.37 -7.02 16.91
C ALA A 229 8.19 -6.67 17.84
N MET A 230 6.99 -7.07 17.49
CA MET A 230 5.76 -6.77 18.23
C MET A 230 5.74 -7.37 19.65
N ASP A 231 6.53 -8.41 19.91
CA ASP A 231 6.74 -8.99 21.24
C ASP A 231 7.78 -8.24 22.09
N GLY A 232 8.36 -7.16 21.56
CA GLY A 232 9.39 -6.35 22.19
C GLY A 232 10.83 -6.86 21.97
N SER A 233 11.03 -7.98 21.28
CA SER A 233 12.36 -8.49 21.00
C SER A 233 13.10 -7.63 19.97
N ALA A 234 14.41 -7.43 20.17
CA ALA A 234 15.26 -6.73 19.21
C ALA A 234 15.69 -7.68 18.09
N ILE A 235 15.45 -7.27 16.84
CA ILE A 235 15.82 -7.99 15.64
C ILE A 235 16.80 -7.14 14.84
N GLY A 236 17.80 -7.78 14.24
CA GLY A 236 18.73 -7.09 13.36
C GLY A 236 19.63 -8.06 12.59
N LEU A 237 20.25 -7.60 11.53
CA LEU A 237 21.13 -8.41 10.71
C LEU A 237 22.25 -9.08 11.55
N ALA A 238 22.83 -8.35 12.51
CA ALA A 238 23.86 -8.89 13.39
C ALA A 238 23.33 -10.01 14.32
N ALA A 239 22.06 -9.93 14.76
CA ALA A 239 21.43 -10.97 15.58
C ALA A 239 21.11 -12.24 14.79
N LEU A 240 20.98 -12.14 13.47
CA LEU A 240 20.75 -13.26 12.56
C LEU A 240 22.05 -13.96 12.11
N ALA A 241 23.21 -13.33 12.36
CA ALA A 241 24.50 -13.87 11.94
C ALA A 241 24.79 -15.26 12.52
N GLY A 242 25.46 -16.12 11.72
CA GLY A 242 25.81 -17.49 12.10
C GLY A 242 24.75 -18.52 11.81
N LYS A 243 23.54 -18.11 11.40
CA LYS A 243 22.44 -19.01 11.02
C LYS A 243 21.80 -18.54 9.71
N PRO A 244 21.30 -19.45 8.87
CA PRO A 244 20.48 -19.04 7.73
C PRO A 244 19.20 -18.34 8.23
N ALA A 245 18.75 -17.33 7.51
CA ALA A 245 17.55 -16.60 7.88
C ALA A 245 16.64 -16.31 6.69
N VAL A 246 15.33 -16.23 6.94
CA VAL A 246 14.33 -15.75 5.98
C VAL A 246 13.68 -14.49 6.53
N LEU A 247 13.78 -13.39 5.79
CA LEU A 247 12.95 -12.21 5.98
C LEU A 247 11.75 -12.36 5.06
N CYS A 248 10.57 -12.47 5.65
CA CYS A 248 9.32 -12.65 4.93
C CYS A 248 8.47 -11.37 5.02
N PHE A 249 8.44 -10.60 3.95
CA PHE A 249 7.63 -9.40 3.82
C PHE A 249 6.23 -9.79 3.35
N LEU A 250 5.22 -9.46 4.15
CA LEU A 250 3.84 -9.87 3.87
C LEU A 250 2.81 -8.90 4.45
N ALA A 251 1.60 -8.91 3.87
CA ALA A 251 0.44 -8.33 4.51
C ALA A 251 -0.18 -9.39 5.44
N VAL A 252 -0.01 -9.24 6.76
CA VAL A 252 -0.51 -10.21 7.77
C VAL A 252 -2.03 -10.31 7.74
N LEU A 253 -2.70 -9.23 7.32
CA LEU A 253 -4.16 -9.16 7.19
C LEU A 253 -4.69 -9.80 5.90
N ASP A 254 -3.81 -10.20 4.95
CA ASP A 254 -4.22 -10.89 3.72
C ASP A 254 -4.82 -12.27 4.03
N PRO A 255 -5.97 -12.64 3.43
CA PRO A 255 -6.61 -13.94 3.61
C PRO A 255 -5.72 -15.14 3.27
N ASN A 256 -4.74 -14.99 2.35
CA ASN A 256 -3.84 -16.05 1.92
C ASN A 256 -2.61 -16.23 2.83
N THR A 257 -2.43 -15.37 3.83
CA THR A 257 -1.31 -15.45 4.78
C THR A 257 -1.17 -16.83 5.44
N PRO A 258 -2.24 -17.55 5.84
CA PRO A 258 -2.11 -18.89 6.43
C PRO A 258 -1.37 -19.90 5.54
N GLU A 259 -1.53 -19.84 4.22
CA GLU A 259 -0.83 -20.73 3.29
C GLU A 259 0.68 -20.46 3.29
N LEU A 260 1.06 -19.18 3.25
CA LEU A 260 2.46 -18.77 3.30
C LEU A 260 3.11 -19.18 4.63
N LEU A 261 2.42 -18.97 5.76
CA LEU A 261 2.91 -19.39 7.07
C LEU A 261 3.15 -20.91 7.12
N SER A 262 2.21 -21.70 6.59
CA SER A 262 2.33 -23.17 6.52
C SER A 262 3.54 -23.60 5.69
N LEU A 263 3.79 -22.92 4.57
CA LEU A 263 4.94 -23.16 3.70
C LEU A 263 6.26 -22.86 4.43
N VAL A 264 6.37 -21.68 5.04
CA VAL A 264 7.58 -21.27 5.78
C VAL A 264 7.84 -22.21 6.95
N GLU A 265 6.81 -22.59 7.71
CA GLU A 265 6.92 -23.54 8.83
C GLU A 265 7.35 -24.95 8.37
N THR A 266 6.92 -25.39 7.20
CA THR A 266 7.33 -26.68 6.64
C THR A 266 8.82 -26.67 6.35
N VAL A 267 9.33 -25.63 5.68
CA VAL A 267 10.77 -25.52 5.39
C VAL A 267 11.58 -25.34 6.69
N ARG A 268 11.08 -24.61 7.67
CA ARG A 268 11.75 -24.45 8.96
C ARG A 268 11.89 -25.77 9.74
N LYS A 269 10.90 -26.65 9.67
CA LYS A 269 10.98 -27.98 10.32
C LYS A 269 12.05 -28.85 9.69
N GLU A 270 12.31 -28.71 8.40
CA GLU A 270 13.37 -29.41 7.68
C GLU A 270 14.77 -28.81 8.01
N HIS A 271 14.81 -27.52 8.37
CA HIS A 271 16.03 -26.76 8.67
C HIS A 271 15.93 -26.12 10.07
N GLN A 272 16.26 -26.87 11.11
CA GLN A 272 16.02 -26.49 12.51
C GLN A 272 16.78 -25.23 12.96
N ASP A 273 17.90 -24.90 12.32
CA ASP A 273 18.70 -23.69 12.58
C ASP A 273 18.21 -22.46 11.81
N LEU A 274 17.22 -22.63 10.91
CA LEU A 274 16.65 -21.52 10.16
C LEU A 274 15.94 -20.52 11.07
N GLN A 275 16.34 -19.25 10.99
CA GLN A 275 15.64 -18.14 11.62
C GLN A 275 14.60 -17.58 10.65
N VAL A 276 13.43 -17.25 11.18
CA VAL A 276 12.34 -16.63 10.40
C VAL A 276 11.96 -15.33 11.05
N VAL A 277 11.88 -14.27 10.27
CA VAL A 277 11.40 -12.95 10.67
C VAL A 277 10.30 -12.53 9.70
N PHE A 278 9.13 -12.25 10.21
CA PHE A 278 8.04 -11.66 9.43
C PHE A 278 8.11 -10.14 9.51
N VAL A 279 7.94 -9.48 8.38
CA VAL A 279 7.88 -8.01 8.26
C VAL A 279 6.53 -7.66 7.65
N SER A 280 5.66 -7.07 8.44
CA SER A 280 4.31 -6.66 7.99
C SER A 280 4.39 -5.36 7.19
N VAL A 281 3.70 -5.35 6.05
CA VAL A 281 3.43 -4.16 5.25
C VAL A 281 2.00 -3.64 5.45
N ASP A 282 1.38 -3.96 6.59
CA ASP A 282 0.07 -3.45 6.98
C ASP A 282 0.20 -2.11 7.73
N SER A 283 -0.82 -1.25 7.60
CA SER A 283 -0.85 0.07 8.23
C SER A 283 -1.49 0.11 9.62
N ASP A 284 -2.17 -0.98 10.04
CA ASP A 284 -2.82 -1.06 11.35
C ASP A 284 -2.13 -2.09 12.24
N ALA A 285 -1.20 -1.63 13.07
CA ALA A 285 -0.45 -2.47 13.99
C ALA A 285 -1.33 -3.17 15.04
N ALA A 286 -2.48 -2.59 15.43
CA ALA A 286 -3.37 -3.20 16.40
C ALA A 286 -4.13 -4.39 15.80
N LEU A 287 -4.62 -4.25 14.57
CA LEU A 287 -5.24 -5.36 13.83
C LEU A 287 -4.21 -6.45 13.52
N VAL A 288 -2.98 -6.09 13.14
CA VAL A 288 -1.88 -7.06 12.94
C VAL A 288 -1.60 -7.84 14.22
N ALA A 289 -1.54 -7.19 15.39
CA ALA A 289 -1.31 -7.86 16.66
C ALA A 289 -2.40 -8.89 16.98
N ALA A 290 -3.66 -8.53 16.75
CA ALA A 290 -4.78 -9.44 16.92
C ALA A 290 -4.68 -10.66 15.97
N ARG A 291 -4.34 -10.41 14.72
CA ARG A 291 -4.21 -11.44 13.68
C ARG A 291 -3.02 -12.38 13.91
N VAL A 292 -1.89 -11.84 14.34
CA VAL A 292 -0.68 -12.62 14.75
C VAL A 292 -1.05 -13.62 15.85
N LYS A 293 -1.82 -13.16 16.85
CA LYS A 293 -2.29 -14.02 17.94
C LYS A 293 -3.27 -15.08 17.46
N GLU A 294 -4.23 -14.71 16.63
CA GLU A 294 -5.22 -15.61 16.02
C GLU A 294 -4.55 -16.72 15.19
N LEU A 295 -3.58 -16.36 14.36
CA LEU A 295 -2.83 -17.30 13.52
C LEU A 295 -1.78 -18.10 14.29
N GLY A 296 -1.54 -17.78 15.56
CA GLY A 296 -0.56 -18.48 16.41
C GLY A 296 0.89 -18.32 15.91
N ILE A 297 1.23 -17.19 15.30
CA ILE A 297 2.57 -16.91 14.80
C ILE A 297 3.53 -16.78 15.98
N ARG A 298 4.57 -17.63 16.00
CA ARG A 298 5.56 -17.71 17.10
C ARG A 298 6.90 -17.06 16.76
N HIS A 299 7.10 -16.71 15.50
CA HIS A 299 8.29 -16.02 15.04
C HIS A 299 8.17 -14.52 15.28
N PRO A 300 9.29 -13.81 15.40
CA PRO A 300 9.27 -12.36 15.47
C PRO A 300 8.52 -11.74 14.30
N VAL A 301 7.59 -10.82 14.59
CA VAL A 301 6.87 -10.03 13.61
C VAL A 301 7.23 -8.56 13.81
N VAL A 302 7.83 -7.95 12.82
CA VAL A 302 8.09 -6.51 12.78
C VAL A 302 6.92 -5.83 12.08
N CYS A 303 6.26 -4.89 12.77
CA CYS A 303 5.19 -4.06 12.21
C CYS A 303 5.32 -2.65 12.81
N ASP A 304 5.70 -1.69 11.99
CA ASP A 304 5.82 -0.28 12.39
C ASP A 304 4.53 0.53 12.11
N GLY A 305 3.50 -0.13 11.55
CA GLY A 305 2.20 0.50 11.24
C GLY A 305 2.24 1.46 10.05
N ARG A 306 3.33 1.48 9.27
CA ARG A 306 3.52 2.41 8.15
C ARG A 306 3.12 1.82 6.80
N GLY A 307 2.57 0.62 6.77
CA GLY A 307 2.16 -0.04 5.53
C GLY A 307 3.36 -0.26 4.60
N TRP A 308 3.20 0.04 3.34
CA TRP A 308 4.28 -0.03 2.34
C TRP A 308 5.44 0.94 2.59
N MET A 309 5.27 1.90 3.51
CA MET A 309 6.34 2.78 4.00
C MET A 309 7.10 2.18 5.18
N ALA A 310 6.90 0.90 5.49
CA ALA A 310 7.64 0.18 6.54
C ALA A 310 9.16 0.26 6.29
N ASP A 311 9.91 0.62 7.32
CA ASP A 311 11.35 0.91 7.20
C ASP A 311 12.14 -0.23 6.56
N LEU A 312 11.89 -1.47 6.98
CA LEU A 312 12.58 -2.63 6.41
C LEU A 312 12.19 -2.90 4.96
N ALA A 313 10.92 -2.70 4.58
CA ALA A 313 10.48 -2.87 3.19
C ALA A 313 11.14 -1.83 2.27
N LEU A 314 11.19 -0.58 2.72
CA LEU A 314 11.86 0.49 1.98
C LEU A 314 13.34 0.22 1.77
N ARG A 315 14.08 -0.15 2.85
CA ARG A 315 15.52 -0.41 2.80
C ARG A 315 15.89 -1.60 1.91
N HIS A 316 15.05 -2.61 1.85
CA HIS A 316 15.26 -3.80 1.03
C HIS A 316 14.61 -3.71 -0.35
N HIS A 317 14.06 -2.54 -0.72
CA HIS A 317 13.41 -2.31 -2.01
C HIS A 317 12.31 -3.34 -2.30
N VAL A 318 11.51 -3.65 -1.27
CA VAL A 318 10.37 -4.57 -1.41
C VAL A 318 9.17 -3.77 -1.92
N GLU A 319 8.62 -4.18 -3.06
CA GLU A 319 7.52 -3.49 -3.75
C GLU A 319 6.27 -4.37 -3.89
N THR A 320 6.40 -5.66 -3.59
CA THR A 320 5.29 -6.62 -3.65
C THR A 320 5.28 -7.49 -2.39
N ALA A 321 4.10 -7.96 -2.00
CA ALA A 321 3.93 -8.95 -0.94
C ALA A 321 3.05 -10.11 -1.44
N PRO A 322 3.39 -11.34 -1.07
CA PRO A 322 4.54 -11.72 -0.26
C PRO A 322 5.87 -11.67 -1.02
N THR A 323 6.94 -11.26 -0.35
CA THR A 323 8.32 -11.35 -0.87
C THR A 323 9.22 -11.97 0.21
N LEU A 324 9.99 -12.99 -0.15
CA LEU A 324 10.93 -13.64 0.77
C LEU A 324 12.37 -13.37 0.32
N LEU A 325 13.18 -12.99 1.30
CA LEU A 325 14.62 -12.79 1.18
C LEU A 325 15.32 -13.83 2.05
N VAL A 326 16.15 -14.68 1.47
CA VAL A 326 16.93 -15.69 2.19
C VAL A 326 18.35 -15.20 2.39
N LEU A 327 18.81 -15.22 3.64
CA LEU A 327 20.17 -14.86 4.02
C LEU A 327 20.96 -16.09 4.43
N ASP A 328 22.22 -16.13 4.05
CA ASP A 328 23.16 -17.14 4.52
C ASP A 328 23.71 -16.79 5.94
N ARG A 329 24.57 -17.66 6.47
CA ARG A 329 25.18 -17.49 7.81
C ARG A 329 26.03 -16.22 7.94
N GLY A 330 26.56 -15.71 6.83
CA GLY A 330 27.34 -14.48 6.76
C GLY A 330 26.47 -13.21 6.57
N GLY A 331 25.15 -13.35 6.52
CA GLY A 331 24.24 -12.23 6.24
C GLY A 331 24.24 -11.79 4.77
N ARG A 332 24.68 -12.67 3.86
CA ARG A 332 24.62 -12.44 2.42
C ARG A 332 23.33 -13.01 1.86
N ILE A 333 22.86 -12.44 0.77
CA ILE A 333 21.65 -12.85 0.06
C ILE A 333 21.89 -14.21 -0.62
N ALA A 334 21.22 -15.25 -0.19
CA ALA A 334 21.21 -16.58 -0.82
C ALA A 334 20.09 -16.71 -1.85
N ALA A 335 18.99 -15.98 -1.68
CA ALA A 335 17.92 -15.80 -2.66
C ALA A 335 17.11 -14.55 -2.34
N LEU A 336 16.50 -13.95 -3.37
CA LEU A 336 15.66 -12.76 -3.26
C LEU A 336 14.44 -12.89 -4.18
N ASN A 337 13.41 -12.10 -3.88
CA ASN A 337 12.17 -12.02 -4.65
C ASN A 337 11.44 -13.37 -4.82
N LEU A 338 11.56 -14.26 -3.84
CA LEU A 338 10.74 -15.46 -3.81
C LEU A 338 9.34 -15.07 -3.34
N HIS A 339 8.30 -15.54 -4.04
CA HIS A 339 6.92 -15.17 -3.72
C HIS A 339 6.16 -16.25 -2.91
N GLY A 340 6.78 -17.41 -2.69
CA GLY A 340 6.26 -18.46 -1.81
C GLY A 340 4.92 -19.08 -2.24
N GLY A 341 4.47 -18.86 -3.49
CA GLY A 341 3.19 -19.39 -3.98
C GLY A 341 3.30 -20.81 -4.54
N GLY A 342 2.34 -21.68 -4.15
CA GLY A 342 2.20 -23.00 -4.72
C GLY A 342 3.35 -23.99 -4.43
N ARG A 343 3.38 -25.11 -5.16
CA ARG A 343 4.42 -26.15 -5.00
C ARG A 343 5.81 -25.69 -5.45
N ASP A 344 5.86 -24.85 -6.46
CA ASP A 344 7.12 -24.34 -7.02
C ASP A 344 7.79 -23.40 -6.01
N GLY A 345 7.05 -22.45 -5.41
CA GLY A 345 7.57 -21.55 -4.38
C GLY A 345 8.09 -22.28 -3.13
N GLN A 346 7.45 -23.41 -2.75
CA GLN A 346 7.96 -24.26 -1.66
C GLN A 346 9.30 -24.90 -2.02
N SER A 347 9.44 -25.40 -3.26
CA SER A 347 10.67 -26.01 -3.73
C SER A 347 11.80 -24.98 -3.80
N GLU A 348 11.52 -23.79 -4.34
CA GLU A 348 12.48 -22.70 -4.45
C GLU A 348 12.96 -22.23 -3.07
N LEU A 349 12.06 -22.06 -2.10
CA LEU A 349 12.43 -21.67 -0.74
C LEU A 349 13.29 -22.75 -0.07
N ARG A 350 12.91 -24.03 -0.20
CA ARG A 350 13.67 -25.17 0.36
C ARG A 350 15.09 -25.21 -0.19
N GLU A 351 15.25 -25.06 -1.50
CA GLU A 351 16.56 -25.04 -2.15
C GLU A 351 17.40 -23.84 -1.71
N ALA A 352 16.79 -22.65 -1.64
CA ALA A 352 17.47 -21.44 -1.22
C ALA A 352 17.98 -21.54 0.22
N VAL A 353 17.15 -22.04 1.14
CA VAL A 353 17.52 -22.27 2.55
C VAL A 353 18.59 -23.36 2.65
N GLY A 354 18.48 -24.43 1.87
CA GLY A 354 19.49 -25.49 1.82
C GLY A 354 20.86 -24.97 1.33
N ARG A 355 20.89 -24.05 0.37
CA ARG A 355 22.14 -23.37 -0.06
C ARG A 355 22.67 -22.44 1.05
N ALA A 356 21.83 -21.63 1.63
CA ALA A 356 22.18 -20.70 2.71
C ALA A 356 22.80 -21.40 3.93
N GLY A 357 22.28 -22.57 4.29
CA GLY A 357 22.78 -23.37 5.41
C GLY A 357 24.16 -23.99 5.16
N ARG A 358 24.57 -24.16 3.90
CA ARG A 358 25.89 -24.73 3.52
C ARG A 358 26.97 -23.67 3.28
N SER A 359 26.59 -22.41 3.16
CA SER A 359 27.55 -21.31 3.03
C SER A 359 28.29 -21.09 4.35
N PRO A 360 29.61 -20.83 4.30
CA PRO A 360 30.44 -20.65 5.49
C PRO A 360 30.08 -19.43 6.32
#